data_fada7664887dd034fac18a08e6387b9f
#
_entry.id   fada7664887dd034fac18a08e6387b9f
#
_cell.length_a   1.000
_cell.length_b   1.000
_cell.length_c   1.000
_cell.angle_alpha   90.00
_cell.angle_beta   90.00
_cell.angle_gamma   90.00
#
_symmetry.space_group_name_H-M   'P 1'
#
loop_
_entity.id
_entity.type
_entity.pdbx_description
1 polymer ?
#
loop_
_entity_poly.entity_id
_entity_poly.type
_entity_poly.pdbx_seq_one_letter_code
_entity_poly.pdbx_strand_id
1 'polypeptide(L)'
;MRRVFHYLRPQAGRIALGLSFKFTGTIMDLLLPWVLAHMIDVVIPQQDLSLVLRWGAAMLVFSIVGWFTSILANRMASRVAKETTRRLRHDLFARIARLSSAQIDRFTIPSLISRMTSDTYNIHQVIGMMQRIGFRAPILLLGGILITLTLDPVLTLVLLSLLPFMGLLVFLISRRGTGLFTQVQQSADRLVRVVRENIAGVRVIKALSKENYEKEHFEGVNRQMMEREQRAARNMAVINPSSNLIMNLGLVLVILTGAFRVNAGTSEVGTIVAFLSYFTIILNAMMSITRVITMYSKASASAQRIVEVLDTPRDL
;
A
#
# COMPACT_ATOMS: atom_id res chain seq x y z
N MET A 1 -18.95 0.16 -1.37
CA MET A 1 -18.14 1.20 -0.65
C MET A 1 -18.97 2.37 -0.11
N ARG A 2 -19.93 2.95 -0.86
CA ARG A 2 -20.70 4.13 -0.39
C ARG A 2 -21.34 3.95 1.00
N ARG A 3 -21.90 2.78 1.31
CA ARG A 3 -22.50 2.46 2.60
C ARG A 3 -21.46 2.34 3.72
N VAL A 4 -20.25 1.86 3.43
CA VAL A 4 -19.15 1.80 4.39
C VAL A 4 -18.67 3.21 4.76
N PHE A 5 -18.64 4.14 3.80
CA PHE A 5 -18.32 5.55 4.08
C PHE A 5 -19.31 6.22 5.04
N HIS A 6 -20.56 5.75 5.10
CA HIS A 6 -21.53 6.26 6.09
C HIS A 6 -21.07 6.01 7.53
N TYR A 7 -20.39 4.88 7.80
CA TYR A 7 -19.84 4.57 9.11
C TYR A 7 -18.65 5.47 9.50
N LEU A 8 -18.05 6.20 8.55
CA LEU A 8 -16.98 7.17 8.82
C LEU A 8 -17.52 8.55 9.22
N ARG A 9 -18.75 8.89 8.84
CA ARG A 9 -19.35 10.21 9.12
C ARG A 9 -19.25 10.61 10.61
N PRO A 10 -19.58 9.77 11.59
CA PRO A 10 -19.47 10.14 13.01
C PRO A 10 -18.04 10.37 13.49
N GLN A 11 -17.04 9.95 12.70
CA GLN A 11 -15.62 10.11 12.99
C GLN A 11 -14.97 11.25 12.18
N ALA A 12 -15.76 12.03 11.41
CA ALA A 12 -15.25 13.06 10.50
C ALA A 12 -14.29 14.06 11.18
N GLY A 13 -14.62 14.53 12.40
CA GLY A 13 -13.74 15.44 13.14
C GLY A 13 -12.39 14.81 13.50
N ARG A 14 -12.38 13.52 13.90
CA ARG A 14 -11.15 12.79 14.20
C ARG A 14 -10.33 12.52 12.94
N ILE A 15 -11.01 12.23 11.82
CA ILE A 15 -10.37 12.05 10.51
C ILE A 15 -9.73 13.37 10.10
N ALA A 16 -10.44 14.49 10.16
CA ALA A 16 -9.91 15.81 9.80
C ALA A 16 -8.67 16.17 10.63
N LEU A 17 -8.73 16.04 11.95
CA LEU A 17 -7.57 16.26 12.83
C LEU A 17 -6.40 15.33 12.51
N GLY A 18 -6.67 14.04 12.29
CA GLY A 18 -5.63 13.08 11.93
C GLY A 18 -4.97 13.41 10.59
N LEU A 19 -5.75 13.84 9.61
CA LEU A 19 -5.25 14.27 8.30
C LEU A 19 -4.48 15.59 8.39
N SER A 20 -4.87 16.55 9.25
CA SER A 20 -4.11 17.78 9.49
C SER A 20 -2.73 17.48 10.08
N PHE A 21 -2.65 16.62 11.11
CA PHE A 21 -1.35 16.18 11.64
C PHE A 21 -0.54 15.43 10.58
N LYS A 22 -1.19 14.62 9.73
CA LYS A 22 -0.50 13.90 8.65
C LYS A 22 0.04 14.86 7.59
N PHE A 23 -0.74 15.88 7.23
CA PHE A 23 -0.34 16.95 6.32
C PHE A 23 0.89 17.68 6.85
N THR A 24 0.82 18.19 8.10
CA THR A 24 1.95 18.89 8.74
C THR A 24 3.22 18.04 8.74
N GLY A 25 3.12 16.76 9.18
CA GLY A 25 4.28 15.87 9.17
C GLY A 25 4.83 15.61 7.77
N THR A 26 3.96 15.52 6.75
CA THR A 26 4.39 15.31 5.36
C THR A 26 5.08 16.56 4.77
N ILE A 27 4.62 17.76 5.13
CA ILE A 27 5.30 19.01 4.75
C ILE A 27 6.67 19.10 5.43
N MET A 28 6.79 18.73 6.71
CA MET A 28 8.10 18.68 7.39
C MET A 28 9.08 17.73 6.66
N ASP A 29 8.60 16.55 6.26
CA ASP A 29 9.40 15.61 5.48
C ASP A 29 9.88 16.18 4.13
N LEU A 30 9.02 16.99 3.46
CA LEU A 30 9.37 17.66 2.20
C LEU A 30 10.32 18.83 2.37
N LEU A 31 10.28 19.53 3.50
CA LEU A 31 11.16 20.68 3.75
C LEU A 31 12.61 20.27 4.06
N LEU A 32 12.83 19.06 4.59
CA LEU A 32 14.18 18.61 4.98
C LEU A 32 15.19 18.64 3.82
N PRO A 33 14.92 18.08 2.62
CA PRO A 33 15.86 18.15 1.52
C PRO A 33 16.06 19.60 1.00
N TRP A 34 15.03 20.44 1.06
CA TRP A 34 15.12 21.85 0.67
C TRP A 34 16.05 22.63 1.61
N VAL A 35 15.89 22.45 2.93
CA VAL A 35 16.78 23.07 3.92
C VAL A 35 18.21 22.58 3.75
N LEU A 36 18.39 21.29 3.47
CA LEU A 36 19.72 20.71 3.22
C LEU A 36 20.40 21.38 2.00
N ALA A 37 19.68 21.57 0.89
CA ALA A 37 20.18 22.29 -0.26
C ALA A 37 20.60 23.71 0.12
N HIS A 38 19.72 24.45 0.79
CA HIS A 38 19.99 25.79 1.25
C HIS A 38 21.23 25.86 2.16
N MET A 39 21.40 24.88 3.04
CA MET A 39 22.61 24.81 3.89
C MET A 39 23.88 24.61 3.06
N ILE A 40 23.87 23.75 2.06
CA ILE A 40 25.04 23.46 1.23
C ILE A 40 25.38 24.67 0.35
N ASP A 41 24.38 25.28 -0.28
CA ASP A 41 24.57 26.27 -1.31
C ASP A 41 24.78 27.70 -0.74
N VAL A 42 24.16 28.02 0.42
CA VAL A 42 24.12 29.38 0.95
C VAL A 42 24.84 29.50 2.31
N VAL A 43 24.56 28.54 3.22
CA VAL A 43 25.02 28.67 4.61
C VAL A 43 26.48 28.27 4.78
N ILE A 44 26.88 27.11 4.25
CA ILE A 44 28.27 26.61 4.39
C ILE A 44 29.30 27.54 3.75
N PRO A 45 29.08 28.15 2.56
CA PRO A 45 30.05 29.06 1.96
C PRO A 45 30.32 30.31 2.78
N GLN A 46 29.41 30.71 3.70
CA GLN A 46 29.61 31.87 4.58
C GLN A 46 30.59 31.61 5.74
N GLN A 47 30.97 30.33 5.95
CA GLN A 47 31.91 29.90 7.00
C GLN A 47 31.50 30.36 8.42
N ASP A 48 30.21 30.67 8.64
CA ASP A 48 29.66 31.05 9.95
C ASP A 48 29.08 29.81 10.65
N LEU A 49 29.82 29.29 11.63
CA LEU A 49 29.41 28.14 12.43
C LEU A 49 28.08 28.37 13.15
N SER A 50 27.81 29.62 13.59
CA SER A 50 26.57 29.95 14.29
C SER A 50 25.35 29.80 13.37
N LEU A 51 25.49 30.15 12.10
CA LEU A 51 24.46 30.03 11.10
C LEU A 51 24.22 28.56 10.75
N VAL A 52 25.28 27.77 10.59
CA VAL A 52 25.18 26.30 10.38
C VAL A 52 24.46 25.63 11.54
N LEU A 53 24.78 25.98 12.78
CA LEU A 53 24.09 25.41 13.96
C LEU A 53 22.61 25.80 14.02
N ARG A 54 22.24 27.04 13.66
CA ARG A 54 20.82 27.46 13.61
C ARG A 54 20.00 26.66 12.60
N TRP A 55 20.51 26.50 11.37
CA TRP A 55 19.84 25.73 10.35
C TRP A 55 19.83 24.23 10.67
N GLY A 56 20.92 23.70 11.26
CA GLY A 56 20.94 22.32 11.77
C GLY A 56 19.91 22.10 12.89
N ALA A 57 19.76 23.04 13.81
CA ALA A 57 18.72 23.02 14.82
C ALA A 57 17.30 23.08 14.20
N ALA A 58 17.10 23.90 13.16
CA ALA A 58 15.83 23.95 12.44
C ALA A 58 15.48 22.58 11.79
N MET A 59 16.46 21.90 11.17
CA MET A 59 16.25 20.55 10.62
C MET A 59 15.86 19.55 11.71
N LEU A 60 16.51 19.60 12.88
CA LEU A 60 16.13 18.76 14.04
C LEU A 60 14.71 19.05 14.49
N VAL A 61 14.30 20.32 14.57
CA VAL A 61 12.91 20.69 14.92
C VAL A 61 11.93 20.14 13.89
N PHE A 62 12.19 20.31 12.58
CA PHE A 62 11.32 19.76 11.53
C PHE A 62 11.20 18.23 11.63
N SER A 63 12.31 17.52 11.89
CA SER A 63 12.31 16.07 12.08
C SER A 63 11.50 15.64 13.29
N ILE A 64 11.65 16.34 14.44
CA ILE A 64 10.92 16.05 15.68
C ILE A 64 9.42 16.32 15.49
N VAL A 65 9.06 17.46 14.89
CA VAL A 65 7.67 17.82 14.58
C VAL A 65 7.06 16.80 13.62
N GLY A 66 7.77 16.43 12.56
CA GLY A 66 7.34 15.41 11.59
C GLY A 66 7.11 14.05 12.25
N TRP A 67 8.04 13.60 13.09
CA TRP A 67 7.92 12.37 13.86
C TRP A 67 6.72 12.39 14.80
N PHE A 68 6.58 13.42 15.63
CA PHE A 68 5.50 13.53 16.60
C PHE A 68 4.11 13.59 15.94
N THR A 69 3.94 14.46 14.93
CA THR A 69 2.68 14.59 14.19
C THR A 69 2.33 13.30 13.43
N SER A 70 3.33 12.58 12.89
CA SER A 70 3.14 11.28 12.24
C SER A 70 2.63 10.21 13.21
N ILE A 71 3.14 10.18 14.46
CA ILE A 71 2.65 9.28 15.52
C ILE A 71 1.20 9.60 15.85
N LEU A 72 0.87 10.87 16.09
CA LEU A 72 -0.50 11.28 16.39
C LEU A 72 -1.46 10.91 15.27
N ALA A 73 -1.11 11.23 14.02
CA ALA A 73 -1.89 10.89 12.85
C ALA A 73 -2.14 9.37 12.74
N ASN A 74 -1.10 8.55 12.90
CA ASN A 74 -1.20 7.10 12.81
C ASN A 74 -2.06 6.51 13.94
N ARG A 75 -1.96 7.05 15.16
CA ARG A 75 -2.82 6.66 16.29
C ARG A 75 -4.29 7.00 16.03
N MET A 76 -4.55 8.19 15.48
CA MET A 76 -5.91 8.62 15.13
C MET A 76 -6.49 7.75 14.01
N ALA A 77 -5.74 7.49 12.95
CA ALA A 77 -6.13 6.61 11.86
C ALA A 77 -6.49 5.19 12.37
N SER A 78 -5.68 4.64 13.29
CA SER A 78 -5.95 3.34 13.90
C SER A 78 -7.21 3.33 14.75
N ARG A 79 -7.46 4.40 15.54
CA ARG A 79 -8.70 4.54 16.35
C ARG A 79 -9.93 4.63 15.46
N VAL A 80 -9.87 5.44 14.39
CA VAL A 80 -10.97 5.55 13.41
C VAL A 80 -11.25 4.20 12.76
N ALA A 81 -10.22 3.50 12.28
CA ALA A 81 -10.38 2.20 11.66
C ALA A 81 -11.01 1.17 12.61
N LYS A 82 -10.52 1.10 13.86
CA LYS A 82 -11.06 0.19 14.89
C LYS A 82 -12.52 0.49 15.21
N GLU A 83 -12.88 1.76 15.47
CA GLU A 83 -14.23 2.13 15.84
C GLU A 83 -15.21 1.93 14.69
N THR A 84 -14.82 2.27 13.46
CA THR A 84 -15.64 2.02 12.28
C THR A 84 -15.89 0.52 12.07
N THR A 85 -14.84 -0.30 12.21
CA THR A 85 -14.97 -1.76 12.07
C THR A 85 -15.79 -2.37 13.20
N ARG A 86 -15.68 -1.86 14.42
CA ARG A 86 -16.50 -2.30 15.57
C ARG A 86 -18.00 -2.09 15.28
N ARG A 87 -18.37 -0.90 14.82
CA ARG A 87 -19.76 -0.58 14.45
C ARG A 87 -20.25 -1.44 13.28
N LEU A 88 -19.43 -1.58 12.26
CA LEU A 88 -19.76 -2.41 11.10
C LEU A 88 -20.01 -3.87 11.50
N ARG A 89 -19.16 -4.44 12.37
CA ARG A 89 -19.36 -5.80 12.91
C ARG A 89 -20.61 -5.92 13.76
N HIS A 90 -20.89 -4.93 14.59
CA HIS A 90 -22.10 -4.92 15.41
C HIS A 90 -23.37 -4.98 14.55
N ASP A 91 -23.47 -4.10 13.55
CA ASP A 91 -24.64 -4.05 12.68
C ASP A 91 -24.75 -5.30 11.80
N LEU A 92 -23.62 -5.80 11.31
CA LEU A 92 -23.58 -7.04 10.53
C LEU A 92 -24.02 -8.23 11.36
N PHE A 93 -23.55 -8.36 12.61
CA PHE A 93 -23.97 -9.42 13.52
C PHE A 93 -25.46 -9.32 13.86
N ALA A 94 -25.94 -8.12 14.20
CA ALA A 94 -27.35 -7.88 14.49
C ALA A 94 -28.24 -8.20 13.27
N ARG A 95 -27.71 -8.05 12.04
CA ARG A 95 -28.41 -8.42 10.82
C ARG A 95 -28.42 -9.94 10.62
N ILE A 96 -27.28 -10.60 10.76
CA ILE A 96 -27.14 -12.05 10.63
C ILE A 96 -28.07 -12.77 11.63
N ALA A 97 -28.13 -12.30 12.87
CA ALA A 97 -29.01 -12.88 13.90
C ALA A 97 -30.52 -12.78 13.59
N ARG A 98 -30.90 -11.98 12.58
CA ARG A 98 -32.30 -11.79 12.15
C ARG A 98 -32.59 -12.34 10.76
N LEU A 99 -31.66 -13.11 10.18
CA LEU A 99 -31.90 -13.79 8.91
C LEU A 99 -32.82 -14.97 9.10
N SER A 100 -33.72 -15.21 8.14
CA SER A 100 -34.52 -16.43 8.08
C SER A 100 -33.67 -17.64 7.72
N SER A 101 -34.16 -18.86 7.98
CA SER A 101 -33.47 -20.10 7.62
C SER A 101 -33.16 -20.15 6.13
N ALA A 102 -34.09 -19.76 5.27
CA ALA A 102 -33.90 -19.72 3.81
C ALA A 102 -32.78 -18.71 3.42
N GLN A 103 -32.68 -17.58 4.09
CA GLN A 103 -31.62 -16.60 3.85
C GLN A 103 -30.27 -17.11 4.35
N ILE A 104 -30.20 -17.82 5.49
CA ILE A 104 -28.98 -18.46 6.00
C ILE A 104 -28.51 -19.54 5.04
N ASP A 105 -29.41 -20.35 4.49
CA ASP A 105 -29.07 -21.37 3.48
C ASP A 105 -28.54 -20.75 2.19
N ARG A 106 -29.12 -19.63 1.73
CA ARG A 106 -28.64 -18.88 0.58
C ARG A 106 -27.22 -18.33 0.77
N PHE A 107 -26.93 -17.74 1.93
CA PHE A 107 -25.60 -17.16 2.20
C PHE A 107 -24.57 -18.21 2.63
N THR A 108 -25.00 -19.31 3.21
CA THR A 108 -24.22 -20.35 3.89
C THR A 108 -23.48 -19.85 5.14
N ILE A 109 -23.43 -20.67 6.19
CA ILE A 109 -22.75 -20.31 7.45
C ILE A 109 -21.27 -19.97 7.25
N PRO A 110 -20.46 -20.74 6.49
CA PRO A 110 -19.06 -20.39 6.26
C PRO A 110 -18.86 -19.03 5.58
N SER A 111 -19.75 -18.65 4.65
CA SER A 111 -19.71 -17.36 3.99
C SER A 111 -20.03 -16.21 4.96
N LEU A 112 -21.03 -16.37 5.84
CA LEU A 112 -21.37 -15.37 6.86
C LEU A 112 -20.22 -15.18 7.85
N ILE A 113 -19.55 -16.24 8.28
CA ILE A 113 -18.36 -16.17 9.13
C ILE A 113 -17.24 -15.42 8.41
N SER A 114 -16.97 -15.71 7.13
CA SER A 114 -15.97 -15.00 6.34
C SER A 114 -16.27 -13.51 6.22
N ARG A 115 -17.55 -13.12 6.04
CA ARG A 115 -17.97 -11.70 6.00
C ARG A 115 -17.76 -11.01 7.35
N MET A 116 -18.01 -11.70 8.47
CA MET A 116 -17.79 -11.18 9.82
C MET A 116 -16.31 -11.02 10.19
N THR A 117 -15.44 -11.86 9.63
CA THR A 117 -14.02 -11.92 9.97
C THR A 117 -13.15 -11.26 8.89
N SER A 118 -12.91 -11.98 7.80
CA SER A 118 -11.97 -11.58 6.74
C SER A 118 -12.41 -10.30 6.00
N ASP A 119 -13.71 -10.19 5.66
CA ASP A 119 -14.19 -9.02 4.93
C ASP A 119 -14.18 -7.75 5.79
N THR A 120 -14.60 -7.84 7.06
CA THR A 120 -14.49 -6.71 7.98
C THR A 120 -13.04 -6.33 8.26
N TYR A 121 -12.11 -7.31 8.26
CA TYR A 121 -10.68 -7.04 8.39
C TYR A 121 -10.12 -6.30 7.17
N ASN A 122 -10.52 -6.67 5.95
CA ASN A 122 -10.13 -5.96 4.73
C ASN A 122 -10.63 -4.50 4.76
N ILE A 123 -11.84 -4.24 5.26
CA ILE A 123 -12.37 -2.88 5.47
C ILE A 123 -11.52 -2.12 6.49
N HIS A 124 -11.20 -2.77 7.62
CA HIS A 124 -10.32 -2.18 8.65
C HIS A 124 -8.98 -1.73 8.06
N GLN A 125 -8.33 -2.62 7.29
CA GLN A 125 -7.03 -2.36 6.69
C GLN A 125 -7.07 -1.18 5.71
N VAL A 126 -8.07 -1.13 4.84
CA VAL A 126 -8.16 -0.03 3.85
C VAL A 126 -8.45 1.30 4.52
N ILE A 127 -9.32 1.37 5.54
CA ILE A 127 -9.60 2.61 6.26
C ILE A 127 -8.32 3.15 6.91
N GLY A 128 -7.55 2.29 7.57
CA GLY A 128 -6.29 2.69 8.20
C GLY A 128 -5.22 3.07 7.16
N MET A 129 -5.11 2.33 6.06
CA MET A 129 -4.13 2.61 5.00
C MET A 129 -4.44 3.91 4.25
N MET A 130 -5.71 4.17 3.93
CA MET A 130 -6.14 5.40 3.26
C MET A 130 -5.73 6.64 4.04
N GLN A 131 -5.91 6.65 5.36
CA GLN A 131 -5.53 7.78 6.21
C GLN A 131 -4.01 7.91 6.39
N ARG A 132 -3.26 6.79 6.45
CA ARG A 132 -1.82 6.80 6.69
C ARG A 132 -1.00 7.01 5.42
N ILE A 133 -1.30 6.25 4.37
CA ILE A 133 -0.51 6.20 3.13
C ILE A 133 -1.26 6.89 2.00
N GLY A 134 -2.58 6.63 1.86
CA GLY A 134 -3.39 7.15 0.78
C GLY A 134 -3.46 8.69 0.74
N PHE A 135 -3.38 9.34 1.90
CA PHE A 135 -3.33 10.79 1.99
C PHE A 135 -1.90 11.34 1.84
N ARG A 136 -0.90 10.66 2.44
CA ARG A 136 0.51 11.10 2.40
C ARG A 136 1.13 10.99 1.01
N ALA A 137 0.88 9.89 0.29
CA ALA A 137 1.57 9.61 -0.96
C ALA A 137 1.28 10.64 -2.07
N PRO A 138 0.02 11.08 -2.32
CA PRO A 138 -0.23 12.16 -3.27
C PRO A 138 0.43 13.49 -2.89
N ILE A 139 0.50 13.81 -1.59
CA ILE A 139 1.14 15.05 -1.12
C ILE A 139 2.65 14.99 -1.36
N LEU A 140 3.30 13.85 -1.06
CA LEU A 140 4.73 13.68 -1.33
C LEU A 140 5.04 13.73 -2.84
N LEU A 141 4.18 13.14 -3.67
CA LEU A 141 4.36 13.14 -5.12
C LEU A 141 4.18 14.55 -5.69
N LEU A 142 3.04 15.19 -5.45
CA LEU A 142 2.75 16.52 -5.99
C LEU A 142 3.61 17.60 -5.34
N GLY A 143 3.75 17.57 -4.01
CA GLY A 143 4.59 18.52 -3.28
C GLY A 143 6.07 18.38 -3.63
N GLY A 144 6.57 17.16 -3.78
CA GLY A 144 7.93 16.90 -4.25
C GLY A 144 8.17 17.46 -5.66
N ILE A 145 7.25 17.20 -6.61
CA ILE A 145 7.35 17.76 -7.97
C ILE A 145 7.29 19.29 -7.94
N LEU A 146 6.39 19.90 -7.16
CA LEU A 146 6.30 21.34 -7.07
C LEU A 146 7.59 21.98 -6.52
N ILE A 147 8.16 21.40 -5.47
CA ILE A 147 9.41 21.91 -4.90
C ILE A 147 10.56 21.72 -5.88
N THR A 148 10.67 20.56 -6.53
CA THR A 148 11.74 20.33 -7.52
C THR A 148 11.63 21.26 -8.71
N LEU A 149 10.43 21.64 -9.16
CA LEU A 149 10.21 22.64 -10.21
C LEU A 149 10.75 24.02 -9.82
N THR A 150 10.65 24.40 -8.53
CA THR A 150 11.20 25.69 -8.05
C THR A 150 12.71 25.67 -7.87
N LEU A 151 13.31 24.50 -7.65
CA LEU A 151 14.76 24.33 -7.52
C LEU A 151 15.46 24.32 -8.88
N ASP A 152 15.07 23.41 -9.77
CA ASP A 152 15.60 23.30 -11.13
C ASP A 152 14.59 22.61 -12.07
N PRO A 153 13.97 23.36 -13.01
CA PRO A 153 13.00 22.82 -13.94
C PRO A 153 13.58 21.73 -14.87
N VAL A 154 14.86 21.83 -15.25
CA VAL A 154 15.48 20.86 -16.17
C VAL A 154 15.68 19.51 -15.47
N LEU A 155 16.21 19.52 -14.24
CA LEU A 155 16.34 18.30 -13.44
C LEU A 155 14.97 17.68 -13.13
N THR A 156 13.96 18.52 -12.96
CA THR A 156 12.57 18.05 -12.75
C THR A 156 12.02 17.34 -14.00
N LEU A 157 12.32 17.81 -15.20
CA LEU A 157 11.96 17.11 -16.44
C LEU A 157 12.61 15.73 -16.54
N VAL A 158 13.88 15.60 -16.15
CA VAL A 158 14.55 14.29 -16.06
C VAL A 158 13.81 13.37 -15.11
N LEU A 159 13.45 13.86 -13.91
CA LEU A 159 12.66 13.09 -12.93
C LEU A 159 11.30 12.68 -13.50
N LEU A 160 10.55 13.62 -14.09
CA LEU A 160 9.23 13.39 -14.65
C LEU A 160 9.26 12.38 -15.80
N SER A 161 10.33 12.36 -16.62
CA SER A 161 10.46 11.41 -17.72
C SER A 161 10.54 9.94 -17.23
N LEU A 162 11.01 9.71 -16.01
CA LEU A 162 11.15 8.36 -15.44
C LEU A 162 9.87 7.81 -14.81
N LEU A 163 8.96 8.72 -14.36
CA LEU A 163 7.69 8.30 -13.74
C LEU A 163 6.84 7.40 -14.64
N PRO A 164 6.64 7.69 -15.95
CA PRO A 164 5.87 6.80 -16.82
C PRO A 164 6.53 5.43 -17.02
N PHE A 165 7.88 5.36 -17.09
CA PHE A 165 8.58 4.08 -17.18
C PHE A 165 8.37 3.23 -15.93
N MET A 166 8.46 3.84 -14.76
CA MET A 166 8.18 3.17 -13.49
C MET A 166 6.72 2.70 -13.42
N GLY A 167 5.77 3.57 -13.82
CA GLY A 167 4.35 3.23 -13.87
C GLY A 167 4.05 2.08 -14.80
N LEU A 168 4.63 2.12 -16.01
CA LEU A 168 4.48 1.06 -17.01
C LEU A 168 5.05 -0.27 -16.51
N LEU A 169 6.24 -0.26 -15.91
CA LEU A 169 6.86 -1.45 -15.32
C LEU A 169 5.93 -2.11 -14.29
N VAL A 170 5.49 -1.33 -13.31
CA VAL A 170 4.60 -1.83 -12.23
C VAL A 170 3.29 -2.33 -12.81
N PHE A 171 2.70 -1.60 -13.76
CA PHE A 171 1.46 -1.99 -14.41
C PHE A 171 1.58 -3.32 -15.17
N LEU A 172 2.62 -3.49 -16.00
CA LEU A 172 2.82 -4.70 -16.79
C LEU A 172 3.04 -5.94 -15.92
N ILE A 173 3.89 -5.81 -14.89
CA ILE A 173 4.18 -6.94 -13.98
C ILE A 173 2.95 -7.28 -13.13
N SER A 174 2.24 -6.27 -12.60
CA SER A 174 1.03 -6.48 -11.80
C SER A 174 -0.09 -7.11 -12.61
N ARG A 175 -0.29 -6.68 -13.86
CA ARG A 175 -1.29 -7.25 -14.77
C ARG A 175 -1.05 -8.75 -15.03
N ARG A 176 0.22 -9.14 -15.30
CA ARG A 176 0.58 -10.57 -15.43
C ARG A 176 0.43 -11.32 -14.12
N GLY A 177 0.83 -10.70 -13.01
CA GLY A 177 0.76 -11.28 -11.67
C GLY A 177 -0.66 -11.65 -11.26
N THR A 178 -1.66 -10.83 -11.58
CA THR A 178 -3.05 -11.12 -11.22
C THR A 178 -3.52 -12.46 -11.79
N GLY A 179 -3.24 -12.74 -13.06
CA GLY A 179 -3.59 -14.02 -13.69
C GLY A 179 -2.85 -15.21 -13.06
N LEU A 180 -1.57 -15.04 -12.73
CA LEU A 180 -0.78 -16.08 -12.06
C LEU A 180 -1.29 -16.37 -10.65
N PHE A 181 -1.66 -15.35 -9.87
CA PHE A 181 -2.24 -15.56 -8.54
C PHE A 181 -3.60 -16.27 -8.59
N THR A 182 -4.42 -16.00 -9.61
CA THR A 182 -5.67 -16.75 -9.81
C THR A 182 -5.39 -18.23 -10.03
N GLN A 183 -4.36 -18.59 -10.82
CA GLN A 183 -3.97 -19.98 -11.03
C GLN A 183 -3.43 -20.63 -9.75
N VAL A 184 -2.69 -19.90 -8.92
CA VAL A 184 -2.25 -20.39 -7.60
C VAL A 184 -3.44 -20.69 -6.72
N GLN A 185 -4.43 -19.77 -6.66
CA GLN A 185 -5.64 -19.97 -5.87
C GLN A 185 -6.42 -21.21 -6.32
N GLN A 186 -6.60 -21.41 -7.64
CA GLN A 186 -7.27 -22.60 -8.18
C GLN A 186 -6.52 -23.90 -7.82
N SER A 187 -5.19 -23.85 -7.76
CA SER A 187 -4.39 -25.03 -7.36
C SER A 187 -4.48 -25.31 -5.87
N ALA A 188 -4.52 -24.25 -5.04
CA ALA A 188 -4.75 -24.38 -3.61
C ALA A 188 -6.12 -24.99 -3.31
N ASP A 189 -7.17 -24.53 -4.01
CA ASP A 189 -8.52 -25.08 -3.89
C ASP A 189 -8.58 -26.57 -4.29
N ARG A 190 -7.83 -26.94 -5.34
CA ARG A 190 -7.70 -28.34 -5.76
C ARG A 190 -6.99 -29.19 -4.72
N LEU A 191 -5.89 -28.69 -4.15
CA LEU A 191 -5.15 -29.37 -3.07
C LEU A 191 -6.04 -29.60 -1.85
N VAL A 192 -6.76 -28.56 -1.40
CA VAL A 192 -7.71 -28.66 -0.28
C VAL A 192 -8.80 -29.70 -0.57
N ARG A 193 -9.27 -29.80 -1.82
CA ARG A 193 -10.26 -30.80 -2.23
C ARG A 193 -9.70 -32.22 -2.07
N VAL A 194 -8.50 -32.49 -2.60
CA VAL A 194 -7.85 -33.82 -2.49
C VAL A 194 -7.64 -34.20 -1.03
N VAL A 195 -7.17 -33.28 -0.19
CA VAL A 195 -7.02 -33.55 1.25
C VAL A 195 -8.36 -33.87 1.90
N ARG A 196 -9.43 -33.14 1.57
CA ARG A 196 -10.78 -33.39 2.11
C ARG A 196 -11.31 -34.77 1.66
N GLU A 197 -11.14 -35.13 0.39
CA GLU A 197 -11.55 -36.40 -0.16
C GLU A 197 -10.80 -37.55 0.53
N ASN A 198 -9.47 -37.41 0.74
CA ASN A 198 -8.67 -38.43 1.42
C ASN A 198 -9.06 -38.60 2.90
N ILE A 199 -9.32 -37.50 3.61
CA ILE A 199 -9.78 -37.56 5.00
C ILE A 199 -11.16 -38.21 5.10
N ALA A 200 -12.08 -37.80 4.24
CA ALA A 200 -13.44 -38.39 4.21
C ALA A 200 -13.45 -39.86 3.81
N GLY A 201 -12.60 -40.26 2.84
CA GLY A 201 -12.48 -41.58 2.30
C GLY A 201 -11.47 -42.52 3.01
N VAL A 202 -10.87 -42.10 4.11
CA VAL A 202 -9.72 -42.79 4.74
C VAL A 202 -10.01 -44.28 5.07
N ARG A 203 -11.25 -44.61 5.46
CA ARG A 203 -11.65 -46.01 5.74
C ARG A 203 -11.64 -46.84 4.48
N VAL A 204 -12.09 -46.30 3.35
CA VAL A 204 -12.13 -46.99 2.05
C VAL A 204 -10.72 -47.20 1.51
N ILE A 205 -9.89 -46.13 1.59
CA ILE A 205 -8.47 -46.16 1.18
C ILE A 205 -7.73 -47.28 1.90
N LYS A 206 -7.91 -47.37 3.23
CA LYS A 206 -7.30 -48.44 4.06
C LYS A 206 -7.84 -49.82 3.75
N ALA A 207 -9.18 -49.96 3.56
CA ALA A 207 -9.79 -51.23 3.23
C ALA A 207 -9.32 -51.81 1.87
N LEU A 208 -8.99 -50.91 0.92
CA LEU A 208 -8.49 -51.27 -0.41
C LEU A 208 -6.96 -51.26 -0.51
N SER A 209 -6.21 -50.92 0.58
CA SER A 209 -4.74 -50.81 0.61
C SER A 209 -4.21 -49.87 -0.50
N LYS A 210 -4.90 -48.72 -0.71
CA LYS A 210 -4.59 -47.74 -1.76
C LYS A 210 -3.83 -46.49 -1.25
N GLU A 211 -3.20 -46.56 -0.09
CA GLU A 211 -2.48 -45.44 0.51
C GLU A 211 -1.36 -44.89 -0.41
N ASN A 212 -0.64 -45.78 -1.09
CA ASN A 212 0.44 -45.35 -2.01
C ASN A 212 -0.11 -44.64 -3.25
N TYR A 213 -1.24 -45.09 -3.80
CA TYR A 213 -1.91 -44.43 -4.91
C TYR A 213 -2.35 -42.99 -4.51
N GLU A 214 -3.00 -42.85 -3.36
CA GLU A 214 -3.45 -41.54 -2.86
C GLU A 214 -2.28 -40.63 -2.53
N LYS A 215 -1.18 -41.15 -2.02
CA LYS A 215 0.05 -40.40 -1.78
C LYS A 215 0.64 -39.88 -3.09
N GLU A 216 0.74 -40.69 -4.12
CA GLU A 216 1.22 -40.25 -5.44
C GLU A 216 0.26 -39.22 -6.08
N HIS A 217 -1.05 -39.43 -5.96
CA HIS A 217 -2.04 -38.43 -6.42
C HIS A 217 -1.86 -37.07 -5.71
N PHE A 218 -1.79 -37.10 -4.37
CA PHE A 218 -1.56 -35.89 -3.59
C PHE A 218 -0.25 -35.20 -3.99
N GLU A 219 0.84 -35.95 -4.15
CA GLU A 219 2.15 -35.41 -4.53
C GLU A 219 2.11 -34.76 -5.91
N GLY A 220 1.39 -35.34 -6.86
CA GLY A 220 1.15 -34.75 -8.19
C GLY A 220 0.44 -33.39 -8.12
N VAL A 221 -0.63 -33.31 -7.33
CA VAL A 221 -1.38 -32.06 -7.13
C VAL A 221 -0.56 -31.00 -6.36
N ASN A 222 0.19 -31.43 -5.34
CA ASN A 222 1.08 -30.56 -4.56
C ASN A 222 2.21 -29.98 -5.42
N ARG A 223 2.81 -30.80 -6.30
CA ARG A 223 3.83 -30.35 -7.25
C ARG A 223 3.28 -29.32 -8.23
N GLN A 224 2.08 -29.51 -8.76
CA GLN A 224 1.42 -28.53 -9.62
C GLN A 224 1.18 -27.20 -8.89
N MET A 225 0.77 -27.24 -7.62
CA MET A 225 0.59 -26.05 -6.80
C MET A 225 1.94 -25.32 -6.62
N MET A 226 2.99 -26.04 -6.23
CA MET A 226 4.34 -25.51 -6.07
C MET A 226 4.86 -24.83 -7.35
N GLU A 227 4.69 -25.45 -8.53
CA GLU A 227 5.11 -24.87 -9.79
C GLU A 227 4.38 -23.57 -10.12
N ARG A 228 3.06 -23.52 -9.88
CA ARG A 228 2.27 -22.29 -10.11
C ARG A 228 2.65 -21.19 -9.13
N GLU A 229 2.88 -21.52 -7.87
CA GLU A 229 3.35 -20.59 -6.86
C GLU A 229 4.73 -20.04 -7.21
N GLN A 230 5.67 -20.89 -7.64
CA GLN A 230 6.99 -20.45 -8.10
C GLN A 230 6.91 -19.51 -9.31
N ARG A 231 6.02 -19.78 -10.28
CA ARG A 231 5.82 -18.90 -11.45
C ARG A 231 5.28 -17.54 -11.02
N ALA A 232 4.29 -17.51 -10.12
CA ALA A 232 3.75 -16.28 -9.58
C ALA A 232 4.80 -15.50 -8.77
N ALA A 233 5.52 -16.17 -7.88
CA ALA A 233 6.59 -15.59 -7.07
C ALA A 233 7.73 -15.04 -7.94
N ARG A 234 8.17 -15.78 -8.97
CA ARG A 234 9.21 -15.33 -9.92
C ARG A 234 8.81 -14.06 -10.66
N ASN A 235 7.55 -13.97 -11.11
CA ASN A 235 7.04 -12.75 -11.74
C ASN A 235 7.05 -11.56 -10.78
N MET A 236 6.68 -11.76 -9.52
CA MET A 236 6.66 -10.69 -8.52
C MET A 236 8.07 -10.30 -8.02
N ALA A 237 8.99 -11.26 -7.98
CA ALA A 237 10.36 -11.00 -7.55
C ALA A 237 11.11 -10.01 -8.45
N VAL A 238 10.67 -9.84 -9.71
CA VAL A 238 11.27 -8.89 -10.66
C VAL A 238 10.94 -7.43 -10.33
N ILE A 239 9.83 -7.16 -9.60
CA ILE A 239 9.37 -5.77 -9.33
C ILE A 239 10.45 -4.96 -8.60
N ASN A 240 10.94 -5.46 -7.47
CA ASN A 240 11.88 -4.69 -6.64
C ASN A 240 13.23 -4.45 -7.32
N PRO A 241 13.91 -5.46 -7.93
CA PRO A 241 15.15 -5.22 -8.64
C PRO A 241 14.99 -4.26 -9.84
N SER A 242 13.92 -4.42 -10.62
CA SER A 242 13.68 -3.54 -11.77
C SER A 242 13.33 -2.11 -11.34
N SER A 243 12.57 -1.95 -10.25
CA SER A 243 12.29 -0.63 -9.67
C SER A 243 13.58 0.04 -9.17
N ASN A 244 14.44 -0.71 -8.48
CA ASN A 244 15.74 -0.21 -8.02
C ASN A 244 16.66 0.14 -9.19
N LEU A 245 16.64 -0.64 -10.28
CA LEU A 245 17.41 -0.32 -11.49
C LEU A 245 16.97 1.01 -12.10
N ILE A 246 15.66 1.22 -12.31
CA ILE A 246 15.12 2.48 -12.83
C ILE A 246 15.47 3.64 -11.88
N MET A 247 15.34 3.43 -10.57
CA MET A 247 15.69 4.44 -9.56
C MET A 247 17.17 4.83 -9.66
N ASN A 248 18.09 3.85 -9.70
CA ASN A 248 19.52 4.12 -9.77
C ASN A 248 19.94 4.74 -11.12
N LEU A 249 19.35 4.29 -12.24
CA LEU A 249 19.55 4.95 -13.53
C LEU A 249 19.10 6.41 -13.51
N GLY A 250 17.95 6.67 -12.88
CA GLY A 250 17.46 8.03 -12.70
C GLY A 250 18.37 8.90 -11.83
N LEU A 251 18.90 8.34 -10.74
CA LEU A 251 19.87 9.05 -9.90
C LEU A 251 21.14 9.40 -10.69
N VAL A 252 21.66 8.46 -11.50
CA VAL A 252 22.81 8.71 -12.38
C VAL A 252 22.50 9.82 -13.39
N LEU A 253 21.32 9.80 -14.02
CA LEU A 253 20.91 10.85 -14.96
C LEU A 253 20.80 12.22 -14.30
N VAL A 254 20.23 12.28 -13.09
CA VAL A 254 20.14 13.54 -12.29
C VAL A 254 21.54 14.05 -11.95
N ILE A 255 22.46 13.17 -11.53
CA ILE A 255 23.85 13.57 -11.21
C ILE A 255 24.58 14.07 -12.46
N LEU A 256 24.49 13.33 -13.58
CA LEU A 256 25.16 13.74 -14.83
C LEU A 256 24.62 15.09 -15.35
N THR A 257 23.30 15.21 -15.46
CA THR A 257 22.66 16.45 -15.93
C THR A 257 22.96 17.60 -14.95
N GLY A 258 22.89 17.33 -13.63
CA GLY A 258 23.22 18.32 -12.59
C GLY A 258 24.68 18.77 -12.66
N ALA A 259 25.62 17.84 -12.85
CA ALA A 259 27.04 18.20 -12.98
C ALA A 259 27.30 19.11 -14.20
N PHE A 260 26.67 18.83 -15.36
CA PHE A 260 26.75 19.73 -16.52
C PHE A 260 26.19 21.13 -16.19
N ARG A 261 25.08 21.21 -15.47
CA ARG A 261 24.43 22.48 -15.13
C ARG A 261 25.23 23.28 -14.10
N VAL A 262 25.84 22.60 -13.11
CA VAL A 262 26.72 23.24 -12.12
C VAL A 262 27.98 23.78 -12.84
N ASN A 263 28.60 23.02 -13.73
CA ASN A 263 29.75 23.48 -14.51
C ASN A 263 29.40 24.66 -15.44
N ALA A 264 28.14 24.73 -15.90
CA ALA A 264 27.63 25.85 -16.70
C ALA A 264 27.21 27.06 -15.82
N GLY A 265 27.29 26.97 -14.50
CA GLY A 265 26.88 28.05 -13.56
C GLY A 265 25.36 28.27 -13.48
N THR A 266 24.53 27.28 -13.93
CA THR A 266 23.06 27.39 -13.99
C THR A 266 22.36 26.62 -12.90
N SER A 267 23.07 25.90 -12.04
CA SER A 267 22.55 25.15 -10.90
C SER A 267 23.61 25.08 -9.79
N GLU A 268 23.21 24.68 -8.60
CA GLU A 268 24.08 24.60 -7.42
C GLU A 268 24.22 23.16 -6.94
N VAL A 269 25.29 22.84 -6.18
CA VAL A 269 25.60 21.48 -5.73
C VAL A 269 24.55 20.96 -4.76
N GLY A 270 24.11 21.81 -3.81
CA GLY A 270 23.06 21.44 -2.85
C GLY A 270 21.73 21.14 -3.52
N THR A 271 21.42 21.83 -4.63
CA THR A 271 20.26 21.53 -5.45
C THR A 271 20.31 20.08 -5.94
N ILE A 272 21.46 19.59 -6.44
CA ILE A 272 21.60 18.18 -6.86
C ILE A 272 21.33 17.23 -5.69
N VAL A 273 21.89 17.51 -4.51
CA VAL A 273 21.71 16.69 -3.30
C VAL A 273 20.24 16.63 -2.88
N ALA A 274 19.52 17.76 -2.94
CA ALA A 274 18.09 17.79 -2.69
C ALA A 274 17.32 16.95 -3.72
N PHE A 275 17.66 17.04 -5.00
CA PHE A 275 17.05 16.25 -6.08
C PHE A 275 17.21 14.74 -5.86
N LEU A 276 18.36 14.25 -5.41
CA LEU A 276 18.55 12.84 -5.07
C LEU A 276 17.57 12.37 -3.99
N SER A 277 17.34 13.22 -3.00
CA SER A 277 16.38 12.96 -1.92
C SER A 277 14.94 12.99 -2.43
N TYR A 278 14.54 14.04 -3.16
CA TYR A 278 13.19 14.16 -3.73
C TYR A 278 12.89 13.06 -4.74
N PHE A 279 13.86 12.66 -5.54
CA PHE A 279 13.74 11.55 -6.48
C PHE A 279 13.30 10.27 -5.77
N THR A 280 13.98 9.93 -4.68
CA THR A 280 13.65 8.78 -3.85
C THR A 280 12.26 8.91 -3.21
N ILE A 281 11.92 10.09 -2.68
CA ILE A 281 10.62 10.38 -2.06
C ILE A 281 9.48 10.20 -3.07
N ILE A 282 9.62 10.80 -4.26
CA ILE A 282 8.60 10.80 -5.32
C ILE A 282 8.35 9.38 -5.85
N LEU A 283 9.41 8.61 -6.13
CA LEU A 283 9.28 7.24 -6.60
C LEU A 283 8.64 6.32 -5.55
N ASN A 284 9.03 6.43 -4.28
CA ASN A 284 8.41 5.68 -3.19
C ASN A 284 6.94 6.09 -2.98
N ALA A 285 6.60 7.37 -3.17
CA ALA A 285 5.21 7.83 -3.12
C ALA A 285 4.38 7.20 -4.24
N MET A 286 4.90 7.14 -5.46
CA MET A 286 4.25 6.49 -6.60
C MET A 286 3.99 4.99 -6.35
N MET A 287 4.97 4.25 -5.84
CA MET A 287 4.78 2.84 -5.47
C MET A 287 3.73 2.68 -4.36
N SER A 288 3.68 3.62 -3.43
CA SER A 288 2.69 3.63 -2.34
C SER A 288 1.27 3.85 -2.86
N ILE A 289 1.06 4.70 -3.86
CA ILE A 289 -0.24 4.91 -4.52
C ILE A 289 -0.73 3.60 -5.15
N THR A 290 0.13 2.89 -5.87
CA THR A 290 -0.23 1.59 -6.47
C THR A 290 -0.69 0.58 -5.42
N ARG A 291 0.00 0.52 -4.29
CA ARG A 291 -0.37 -0.35 -3.15
C ARG A 291 -1.74 0.02 -2.58
N VAL A 292 -2.03 1.32 -2.45
CA VAL A 292 -3.33 1.82 -1.97
C VAL A 292 -4.46 1.43 -2.93
N ILE A 293 -4.26 1.57 -4.24
CA ILE A 293 -5.25 1.19 -5.27
C ILE A 293 -5.57 -0.31 -5.18
N THR A 294 -4.54 -1.16 -5.06
CA THR A 294 -4.71 -2.62 -4.94
C THR A 294 -5.51 -2.98 -3.68
N MET A 295 -5.17 -2.38 -2.55
CA MET A 295 -5.88 -2.62 -1.28
C MET A 295 -7.32 -2.11 -1.32
N TYR A 296 -7.56 -0.96 -1.95
CA TYR A 296 -8.90 -0.42 -2.15
C TYR A 296 -9.77 -1.36 -3.00
N SER A 297 -9.23 -1.91 -4.08
CA SER A 297 -9.95 -2.86 -4.94
C SER A 297 -10.37 -4.11 -4.17
N LYS A 298 -9.46 -4.69 -3.36
CA LYS A 298 -9.75 -5.84 -2.48
C LYS A 298 -10.84 -5.50 -1.46
N ALA A 299 -10.75 -4.36 -0.80
CA ALA A 299 -11.73 -3.94 0.20
C ALA A 299 -13.09 -3.59 -0.43
N SER A 300 -13.11 -3.11 -1.67
CA SER A 300 -14.35 -2.84 -2.40
C SER A 300 -15.16 -4.11 -2.61
N ALA A 301 -14.52 -5.21 -2.99
CA ALA A 301 -15.18 -6.52 -3.12
C ALA A 301 -15.72 -7.02 -1.76
N SER A 302 -14.91 -6.89 -0.69
CA SER A 302 -15.34 -7.23 0.68
C SER A 302 -16.54 -6.38 1.15
N ALA A 303 -16.52 -5.08 0.83
CA ALA A 303 -17.61 -4.16 1.15
C ALA A 303 -18.92 -4.55 0.44
N GLN A 304 -18.86 -4.97 -0.83
CA GLN A 304 -20.03 -5.43 -1.57
C GLN A 304 -20.68 -6.64 -0.89
N ARG A 305 -19.87 -7.65 -0.51
CA ARG A 305 -20.37 -8.84 0.21
C ARG A 305 -21.01 -8.52 1.56
N ILE A 306 -20.44 -7.57 2.31
CA ILE A 306 -20.99 -7.10 3.58
C ILE A 306 -22.31 -6.36 3.36
N VAL A 307 -22.34 -5.46 2.37
CA VAL A 307 -23.53 -4.66 2.04
C VAL A 307 -24.68 -5.54 1.59
N GLU A 308 -24.41 -6.61 0.84
CA GLU A 308 -25.41 -7.60 0.43
C GLU A 308 -26.17 -8.18 1.64
N VAL A 309 -25.49 -8.53 2.73
CA VAL A 309 -26.14 -9.01 3.96
C VAL A 309 -26.88 -7.88 4.67
N LEU A 310 -26.27 -6.70 4.77
CA LEU A 310 -26.89 -5.55 5.46
C LEU A 310 -28.17 -5.07 4.76
N ASP A 311 -28.25 -5.21 3.42
CA ASP A 311 -29.39 -4.77 2.61
C ASP A 311 -30.45 -5.85 2.39
N THR A 312 -30.21 -7.11 2.82
CA THR A 312 -31.20 -8.18 2.74
C THR A 312 -32.49 -7.78 3.46
N PRO A 313 -33.67 -7.80 2.82
CA PRO A 313 -34.91 -7.45 3.49
C PRO A 313 -35.18 -8.36 4.71
N ARG A 314 -35.94 -7.85 5.69
CA ARG A 314 -36.44 -8.69 6.78
C ARG A 314 -37.54 -9.54 6.19
N ASP A 315 -37.44 -10.88 6.28
CA ASP A 315 -38.60 -11.73 6.14
C ASP A 315 -39.42 -11.55 7.41
N LEU A 316 -40.65 -11.09 7.24
CA LEU A 316 -41.62 -10.92 8.31
C LEU A 316 -42.06 -12.29 8.83
#